data_cab87deebdb4e1274acea031ba91cf3b
#
_entry.id   cab87deebdb4e1274acea031ba91cf3b
#
_cell.length_a   1.000
_cell.length_b   1.000
_cell.length_c   1.000
_cell.angle_alpha   90.00
_cell.angle_beta   90.00
_cell.angle_gamma   90.00
#
_symmetry.space_group_name_H-M   'P 1'
#
loop_
_entity.id
_entity.type
_entity.pdbx_description
1 polymer ?
#
loop_
_entity_poly.entity_id
_entity_poly.type
_entity_poly.pdbx_seq_one_letter_code
_entity_poly.pdbx_strand_id
1 'polypeptide(L)'
;MLNPKRGIGIVTGANVEIGANVVVWNYVVIGDNTKIGDGTVIGSFCDIGKNVVVGKNCNIQTHVTISNGCVIGNNVFIAPNSSLLNDKYPKSTIMTPPVIKDGAVIGGGVTVLPDVTVGEKAVIGSGSVVTKNVPPRTVSYGAPAAVVMSLEEYEAKRSGFVEARRKVKK
;
A
#
# COMPACT_ATOMS: atom_id res chain seq x y z
N MET A 1 23.56 13.52 6.83
CA MET A 1 22.37 12.89 6.18
C MET A 1 22.65 11.40 6.09
N LEU A 2 21.83 10.56 6.72
CA LEU A 2 21.95 9.11 6.57
C LEU A 2 21.51 8.78 5.13
N ASN A 3 22.42 8.19 4.37
CA ASN A 3 22.14 7.78 2.99
C ASN A 3 21.01 6.73 3.01
N PRO A 4 19.97 6.85 2.17
CA PRO A 4 18.96 5.82 2.07
C PRO A 4 19.62 4.47 1.73
N LYS A 5 19.22 3.41 2.41
CA LYS A 5 19.73 2.07 2.13
C LYS A 5 19.14 1.60 0.80
N ARG A 6 19.97 1.46 -0.22
CA ARG A 6 19.54 1.08 -1.57
C ARG A 6 20.04 -0.31 -1.93
N GLY A 7 19.16 -1.12 -2.49
CA GLY A 7 19.49 -2.39 -3.15
C GLY A 7 20.14 -2.19 -4.52
N ILE A 8 20.20 -3.28 -5.29
CA ILE A 8 20.72 -3.27 -6.67
C ILE A 8 19.58 -3.18 -7.69
N GLY A 9 19.88 -2.73 -8.91
CA GLY A 9 18.92 -2.68 -10.03
C GLY A 9 17.77 -1.70 -9.82
N ILE A 10 17.97 -0.62 -9.04
CA ILE A 10 16.95 0.42 -8.83
C ILE A 10 17.02 1.39 -9.99
N VAL A 11 15.86 1.65 -10.61
CA VAL A 11 15.70 2.64 -11.68
C VAL A 11 14.79 3.76 -11.16
N THR A 12 15.25 4.99 -11.23
CA THR A 12 14.48 6.19 -10.85
C THR A 12 14.31 7.12 -12.03
N GLY A 13 13.09 7.63 -12.19
CA GLY A 13 12.80 8.69 -13.15
C GLY A 13 13.37 10.06 -12.73
N ALA A 14 12.99 11.09 -13.48
CA ALA A 14 13.36 12.47 -13.18
C ALA A 14 12.60 13.02 -11.96
N ASN A 15 13.22 13.94 -11.22
CA ASN A 15 12.61 14.69 -10.10
C ASN A 15 12.02 13.79 -9.00
N VAL A 16 12.59 12.61 -8.75
CA VAL A 16 12.19 11.72 -7.66
C VAL A 16 12.74 12.24 -6.33
N GLU A 17 11.87 12.48 -5.37
CA GLU A 17 12.22 12.92 -4.02
C GLU A 17 12.13 11.72 -3.05
N ILE A 18 13.23 11.41 -2.36
CA ILE A 18 13.31 10.32 -1.39
C ILE A 18 13.70 10.89 -0.03
N GLY A 19 12.82 10.69 0.94
CA GLY A 19 12.99 11.18 2.31
C GLY A 19 14.12 10.50 3.08
N ALA A 20 14.31 10.94 4.31
CA ALA A 20 15.32 10.40 5.21
C ALA A 20 15.00 8.96 5.65
N ASN A 21 16.03 8.14 5.83
CA ASN A 21 15.90 6.74 6.31
C ASN A 21 14.99 5.83 5.45
N VAL A 22 14.73 6.20 4.20
CA VAL A 22 14.01 5.34 3.26
C VAL A 22 14.89 4.14 2.89
N VAL A 23 14.28 2.96 2.87
CA VAL A 23 14.93 1.72 2.42
C VAL A 23 14.28 1.27 1.12
N VAL A 24 15.07 1.13 0.06
CA VAL A 24 14.61 0.59 -1.23
C VAL A 24 15.38 -0.68 -1.51
N TRP A 25 14.67 -1.79 -1.65
CA TRP A 25 15.25 -3.10 -1.95
C TRP A 25 15.55 -3.24 -3.45
N ASN A 26 15.82 -4.45 -3.90
CA ASN A 26 16.35 -4.73 -5.23
C ASN A 26 15.30 -4.62 -6.34
N TYR A 27 15.73 -4.20 -7.53
CA TYR A 27 14.92 -4.21 -8.76
C TYR A 27 13.60 -3.43 -8.63
N VAL A 28 13.67 -2.24 -8.04
CA VAL A 28 12.53 -1.32 -7.91
C VAL A 28 12.58 -0.26 -8.99
N VAL A 29 11.44 0.01 -9.60
CA VAL A 29 11.26 1.14 -10.53
C VAL A 29 10.45 2.23 -9.83
N ILE A 30 10.90 3.48 -9.93
CA ILE A 30 10.20 4.67 -9.39
C ILE A 30 10.09 5.69 -10.50
N GLY A 31 8.88 6.00 -10.91
CA GLY A 31 8.58 6.92 -12.01
C GLY A 31 8.83 8.39 -11.68
N ASP A 32 8.81 9.24 -12.71
CA ASP A 32 9.08 10.67 -12.62
C ASP A 32 8.19 11.40 -11.60
N ASN A 33 8.73 12.44 -10.95
CA ASN A 33 8.05 13.34 -10.03
C ASN A 33 7.43 12.63 -8.80
N THR A 34 7.86 11.42 -8.49
CA THR A 34 7.34 10.64 -7.34
C THR A 34 8.03 11.05 -6.06
N LYS A 35 7.26 11.12 -4.98
CA LYS A 35 7.73 11.51 -3.65
C LYS A 35 7.54 10.37 -2.65
N ILE A 36 8.62 10.01 -1.95
CA ILE A 36 8.62 8.96 -0.92
C ILE A 36 8.98 9.59 0.42
N GLY A 37 8.06 9.52 1.38
CA GLY A 37 8.26 10.09 2.72
C GLY A 37 9.24 9.32 3.59
N ASP A 38 9.72 10.00 4.63
CA ASP A 38 10.75 9.50 5.56
C ASP A 38 10.40 8.14 6.16
N GLY A 39 11.39 7.30 6.37
CA GLY A 39 11.26 6.01 7.06
C GLY A 39 10.50 4.93 6.28
N THR A 40 10.07 5.20 5.05
CA THR A 40 9.35 4.25 4.22
C THR A 40 10.27 3.14 3.70
N VAL A 41 9.74 1.91 3.69
CA VAL A 41 10.42 0.72 3.18
C VAL A 41 9.70 0.23 1.93
N ILE A 42 10.45 0.03 0.85
CA ILE A 42 9.95 -0.48 -0.43
C ILE A 42 10.64 -1.82 -0.71
N GLY A 43 9.85 -2.88 -0.81
CA GLY A 43 10.29 -4.24 -1.11
C GLY A 43 10.79 -4.40 -2.54
N SER A 44 11.46 -5.52 -2.79
CA SER A 44 12.00 -5.82 -4.12
C SER A 44 10.89 -6.00 -5.17
N PHE A 45 11.23 -5.71 -6.43
CA PHE A 45 10.36 -5.88 -7.60
C PHE A 45 9.08 -5.04 -7.55
N CYS A 46 9.09 -3.94 -6.81
CA CYS A 46 7.99 -2.97 -6.87
C CYS A 46 8.10 -2.09 -8.10
N ASP A 47 6.94 -1.79 -8.70
CA ASP A 47 6.78 -0.79 -9.76
C ASP A 47 5.94 0.37 -9.23
N ILE A 48 6.57 1.53 -9.06
CA ILE A 48 5.93 2.75 -8.58
C ILE A 48 5.90 3.74 -9.73
N GLY A 49 4.72 4.06 -10.17
CA GLY A 49 4.47 4.93 -11.32
C GLY A 49 4.90 6.39 -11.13
N LYS A 50 4.56 7.23 -12.12
CA LYS A 50 4.84 8.67 -12.11
C LYS A 50 3.87 9.44 -11.22
N ASN A 51 4.33 10.59 -10.68
CA ASN A 51 3.50 11.49 -9.85
C ASN A 51 2.85 10.80 -8.65
N VAL A 52 3.43 9.72 -8.14
CA VAL A 52 2.96 9.03 -6.94
C VAL A 52 3.44 9.77 -5.70
N VAL A 53 2.58 9.85 -4.70
CA VAL A 53 2.96 10.36 -3.37
C VAL A 53 2.81 9.24 -2.36
N VAL A 54 3.91 8.89 -1.69
CA VAL A 54 3.94 7.95 -0.57
C VAL A 54 4.31 8.70 0.69
N GLY A 55 3.48 8.59 1.71
CA GLY A 55 3.72 9.20 3.02
C GLY A 55 4.87 8.58 3.79
N LYS A 56 4.98 8.94 5.06
CA LYS A 56 6.05 8.51 5.97
C LYS A 56 5.76 7.14 6.59
N ASN A 57 6.85 6.42 6.94
CA ASN A 57 6.79 5.15 7.67
C ASN A 57 5.90 4.09 7.03
N CYS A 58 5.75 4.11 5.71
CA CYS A 58 5.03 3.09 4.99
C CYS A 58 5.88 1.83 4.84
N ASN A 59 5.20 0.69 4.71
CA ASN A 59 5.83 -0.59 4.43
C ASN A 59 5.18 -1.20 3.19
N ILE A 60 5.83 -1.02 2.05
CA ILE A 60 5.39 -1.55 0.76
C ILE A 60 6.19 -2.81 0.50
N GLN A 61 5.50 -3.95 0.51
CA GLN A 61 6.13 -5.26 0.37
C GLN A 61 6.50 -5.56 -1.10
N THR A 62 7.11 -6.71 -1.33
CA THR A 62 7.62 -7.11 -2.64
C THR A 62 6.51 -7.28 -3.70
N HIS A 63 6.84 -7.03 -4.98
CA HIS A 63 5.93 -7.17 -6.13
C HIS A 63 4.64 -6.34 -6.04
N VAL A 64 4.70 -5.19 -5.38
CA VAL A 64 3.57 -4.24 -5.37
C VAL A 64 3.65 -3.33 -6.58
N THR A 65 2.52 -3.16 -7.28
CA THR A 65 2.36 -2.21 -8.38
C THR A 65 1.52 -1.03 -7.93
N ILE A 66 2.05 0.18 -8.08
CA ILE A 66 1.37 1.44 -7.76
C ILE A 66 1.32 2.27 -9.02
N SER A 67 0.15 2.35 -9.64
CA SER A 67 -0.02 3.10 -10.90
C SER A 67 0.17 4.61 -10.70
N ASN A 68 0.36 5.33 -11.81
CA ASN A 68 0.60 6.77 -11.81
C ASN A 68 -0.45 7.56 -11.02
N GLY A 69 -0.01 8.55 -10.28
CA GLY A 69 -0.85 9.51 -9.57
C GLY A 69 -1.47 8.99 -8.26
N CYS A 70 -1.23 7.75 -7.85
CA CYS A 70 -1.73 7.23 -6.57
C CYS A 70 -1.20 8.06 -5.39
N VAL A 71 -2.06 8.24 -4.38
CA VAL A 71 -1.69 8.91 -3.13
C VAL A 71 -1.80 7.91 -1.99
N ILE A 72 -0.71 7.73 -1.26
CA ILE A 72 -0.61 6.83 -0.11
C ILE A 72 -0.24 7.68 1.10
N GLY A 73 -1.06 7.62 2.13
CA GLY A 73 -0.86 8.33 3.39
C GLY A 73 0.31 7.78 4.21
N ASN A 74 0.36 8.17 5.47
CA ASN A 74 1.42 7.76 6.40
C ASN A 74 1.11 6.41 7.06
N ASN A 75 2.14 5.68 7.49
CA ASN A 75 2.01 4.42 8.23
C ASN A 75 1.16 3.36 7.51
N VAL A 76 1.12 3.38 6.19
CA VAL A 76 0.37 2.41 5.39
C VAL A 76 1.19 1.13 5.21
N PHE A 77 0.52 0.00 5.32
CA PHE A 77 1.09 -1.31 4.99
C PHE A 77 0.45 -1.84 3.70
N ILE A 78 1.25 -2.21 2.72
CA ILE A 78 0.80 -2.86 1.49
C ILE A 78 1.54 -4.20 1.36
N ALA A 79 0.79 -5.29 1.49
CA ALA A 79 1.33 -6.65 1.42
C ALA A 79 1.69 -7.07 -0.02
N PRO A 80 2.44 -8.16 -0.18
CA PRO A 80 2.97 -8.58 -1.48
C PRO A 80 1.91 -8.81 -2.56
N ASN A 81 2.31 -8.60 -3.81
CA ASN A 81 1.50 -8.84 -5.02
C ASN A 81 0.21 -8.01 -5.11
N SER A 82 0.13 -6.89 -4.41
CA SER A 82 -1.03 -5.99 -4.49
C SER A 82 -0.86 -4.96 -5.59
N SER A 83 -1.98 -4.52 -6.18
CA SER A 83 -2.00 -3.57 -7.31
C SER A 83 -2.98 -2.43 -7.04
N LEU A 84 -2.51 -1.19 -7.20
CA LEU A 84 -3.32 0.02 -7.17
C LEU A 84 -3.46 0.53 -8.61
N LEU A 85 -4.65 0.46 -9.19
CA LEU A 85 -4.91 0.76 -10.60
C LEU A 85 -5.47 2.17 -10.77
N ASN A 86 -5.17 2.85 -11.88
CA ASN A 86 -5.54 4.24 -12.11
C ASN A 86 -6.42 4.50 -13.34
N ASP A 87 -6.64 3.49 -14.20
CA ASP A 87 -7.47 3.62 -15.40
C ASP A 87 -8.75 2.80 -15.23
N LYS A 88 -9.88 3.51 -15.06
CA LYS A 88 -11.19 2.89 -14.82
C LYS A 88 -11.76 2.18 -16.08
N TYR A 89 -11.44 2.71 -17.21
CA TYR A 89 -11.86 2.17 -18.52
C TYR A 89 -10.65 2.10 -19.45
N PRO A 90 -9.80 1.07 -19.32
CA PRO A 90 -8.60 0.94 -20.16
C PRO A 90 -8.99 0.88 -21.65
N LYS A 91 -8.43 1.65 -22.44
CA LYS A 91 -7.37 2.63 -22.53
C LYS A 91 -7.91 4.07 -22.50
N SER A 92 -8.31 4.56 -21.36
CA SER A 92 -8.82 5.92 -21.19
C SER A 92 -7.67 6.94 -21.22
N THR A 93 -8.01 8.17 -21.61
CA THR A 93 -7.11 9.33 -21.42
C THR A 93 -7.29 9.99 -20.05
N ILE A 94 -8.29 9.56 -19.28
CA ILE A 94 -8.61 10.11 -17.97
C ILE A 94 -8.20 9.10 -16.90
N MET A 95 -7.24 9.49 -16.05
CA MET A 95 -6.78 8.66 -14.94
C MET A 95 -7.45 9.11 -13.64
N THR A 96 -7.93 8.15 -12.87
CA THR A 96 -8.57 8.35 -11.56
C THR A 96 -7.88 7.47 -10.52
N PRO A 97 -6.65 7.81 -10.12
CA PRO A 97 -5.87 6.97 -9.21
C PRO A 97 -6.53 6.85 -7.83
N PRO A 98 -6.42 5.70 -7.16
CA PRO A 98 -6.94 5.51 -5.82
C PRO A 98 -6.14 6.29 -4.78
N VAL A 99 -6.82 6.55 -3.66
CA VAL A 99 -6.22 7.18 -2.47
C VAL A 99 -6.26 6.21 -1.31
N ILE A 100 -5.11 5.93 -0.72
CA ILE A 100 -4.98 5.10 0.49
C ILE A 100 -4.68 6.04 1.65
N LYS A 101 -5.57 6.10 2.63
CA LYS A 101 -5.43 6.99 3.79
C LYS A 101 -4.52 6.42 4.86
N ASP A 102 -4.13 7.28 5.81
CA ASP A 102 -3.17 6.98 6.88
C ASP A 102 -3.52 5.70 7.65
N GLY A 103 -2.51 4.90 7.94
CA GLY A 103 -2.62 3.69 8.74
C GLY A 103 -3.41 2.55 8.09
N ALA A 104 -3.84 2.67 6.84
CA ALA A 104 -4.53 1.59 6.16
C ALA A 104 -3.63 0.37 5.95
N VAL A 105 -4.25 -0.80 5.95
CA VAL A 105 -3.58 -2.10 5.74
C VAL A 105 -4.19 -2.76 4.50
N ILE A 106 -3.37 -2.99 3.50
CA ILE A 106 -3.74 -3.68 2.27
C ILE A 106 -3.14 -5.09 2.32
N GLY A 107 -3.99 -6.10 2.35
CA GLY A 107 -3.59 -7.52 2.36
C GLY A 107 -2.93 -7.96 1.06
N GLY A 108 -2.29 -9.14 1.07
CA GLY A 108 -1.60 -9.67 -0.09
C GLY A 108 -2.51 -9.97 -1.28
N GLY A 109 -2.05 -9.69 -2.49
CA GLY A 109 -2.81 -9.95 -3.71
C GLY A 109 -4.09 -9.12 -3.86
N VAL A 110 -4.19 -7.99 -3.17
CA VAL A 110 -5.34 -7.08 -3.28
C VAL A 110 -5.24 -6.25 -4.55
N THR A 111 -6.38 -6.11 -5.25
CA THR A 111 -6.53 -5.14 -6.34
C THR A 111 -7.43 -4.00 -5.88
N VAL A 112 -6.90 -2.77 -5.86
CA VAL A 112 -7.70 -1.56 -5.64
C VAL A 112 -8.00 -0.92 -6.98
N LEU A 113 -9.28 -0.79 -7.31
CA LEU A 113 -9.71 -0.21 -8.59
C LEU A 113 -9.57 1.32 -8.57
N PRO A 114 -9.54 1.93 -9.76
CA PRO A 114 -9.52 3.38 -9.92
C PRO A 114 -10.70 4.06 -9.23
N ASP A 115 -10.53 5.33 -8.86
CA ASP A 115 -11.57 6.16 -8.24
C ASP A 115 -12.01 5.67 -6.84
N VAL A 116 -11.17 4.87 -6.19
CA VAL A 116 -11.44 4.32 -4.85
C VAL A 116 -10.61 5.05 -3.78
N THR A 117 -11.26 5.38 -2.68
CA THR A 117 -10.59 5.79 -1.45
C THR A 117 -10.68 4.67 -0.41
N VAL A 118 -9.52 4.20 0.08
CA VAL A 118 -9.44 3.34 1.26
C VAL A 118 -9.26 4.23 2.48
N GLY A 119 -10.21 4.21 3.39
CA GLY A 119 -10.29 5.07 4.56
C GLY A 119 -9.16 4.87 5.58
N GLU A 120 -9.00 5.86 6.47
CA GLU A 120 -7.99 5.84 7.54
C GLU A 120 -8.13 4.58 8.39
N LYS A 121 -7.00 3.89 8.62
CA LYS A 121 -6.93 2.64 9.41
C LYS A 121 -7.87 1.52 8.94
N ALA A 122 -8.38 1.60 7.70
CA ALA A 122 -9.12 0.49 7.13
C ALA A 122 -8.20 -0.69 6.84
N VAL A 123 -8.74 -1.90 6.95
CA VAL A 123 -8.03 -3.16 6.67
C VAL A 123 -8.69 -3.88 5.51
N ILE A 124 -7.92 -4.16 4.47
CA ILE A 124 -8.38 -4.95 3.32
C ILE A 124 -7.81 -6.35 3.42
N GLY A 125 -8.68 -7.36 3.46
CA GLY A 125 -8.27 -8.77 3.50
C GLY A 125 -7.58 -9.21 2.20
N SER A 126 -6.66 -10.16 2.32
CA SER A 126 -5.89 -10.68 1.17
C SER A 126 -6.79 -11.25 0.07
N GLY A 127 -6.37 -11.11 -1.19
CA GLY A 127 -7.10 -11.59 -2.37
C GLY A 127 -8.36 -10.79 -2.73
N SER A 128 -8.58 -9.64 -2.10
CA SER A 128 -9.78 -8.83 -2.33
C SER A 128 -9.69 -7.97 -3.59
N VAL A 129 -10.84 -7.66 -4.19
CA VAL A 129 -10.99 -6.66 -5.24
C VAL A 129 -11.82 -5.50 -4.72
N VAL A 130 -11.18 -4.37 -4.46
CA VAL A 130 -11.81 -3.17 -3.88
C VAL A 130 -12.38 -2.32 -5.01
N THR A 131 -13.70 -2.33 -5.15
CA THR A 131 -14.41 -1.68 -6.26
C THR A 131 -15.13 -0.39 -5.85
N LYS A 132 -15.22 -0.11 -4.54
CA LYS A 132 -15.90 1.06 -3.95
C LYS A 132 -15.08 1.59 -2.78
N ASN A 133 -15.37 2.83 -2.38
CA ASN A 133 -14.74 3.43 -1.21
C ASN A 133 -14.95 2.57 0.05
N VAL A 134 -13.89 2.42 0.83
CA VAL A 134 -13.91 1.70 2.10
C VAL A 134 -13.94 2.72 3.25
N PRO A 135 -14.93 2.64 4.14
CA PRO A 135 -15.01 3.53 5.29
C PRO A 135 -13.78 3.41 6.21
N PRO A 136 -13.40 4.48 6.92
CA PRO A 136 -12.32 4.41 7.90
C PRO A 136 -12.66 3.42 9.03
N ARG A 137 -11.62 2.83 9.62
CA ARG A 137 -11.72 1.92 10.78
C ARG A 137 -12.65 0.72 10.54
N THR A 138 -12.71 0.21 9.31
CA THR A 138 -13.46 -1.00 8.96
C THR A 138 -12.53 -2.05 8.35
N VAL A 139 -12.99 -3.29 8.39
CA VAL A 139 -12.35 -4.42 7.72
C VAL A 139 -13.24 -4.85 6.57
N SER A 140 -12.65 -4.89 5.37
CA SER A 140 -13.34 -5.31 4.15
C SER A 140 -12.59 -6.44 3.47
N TYR A 141 -13.30 -7.41 2.92
CA TYR A 141 -12.69 -8.43 2.07
C TYR A 141 -13.67 -9.01 1.05
N GLY A 142 -13.14 -9.77 0.10
CA GLY A 142 -13.88 -10.45 -0.96
C GLY A 142 -13.72 -9.80 -2.34
N ALA A 143 -14.37 -10.37 -3.35
CA ALA A 143 -14.38 -9.88 -4.73
C ALA A 143 -15.84 -9.87 -5.26
N PRO A 144 -16.53 -8.72 -5.23
CA PRO A 144 -16.08 -7.42 -4.74
C PRO A 144 -15.93 -7.37 -3.21
N ALA A 145 -14.99 -6.53 -2.72
CA ALA A 145 -14.78 -6.34 -1.29
C ALA A 145 -15.98 -5.64 -0.63
N ALA A 146 -16.41 -6.18 0.51
CA ALA A 146 -17.49 -5.62 1.32
C ALA A 146 -17.03 -5.47 2.77
N VAL A 147 -17.58 -4.49 3.48
CA VAL A 147 -17.33 -4.31 4.93
C VAL A 147 -17.91 -5.50 5.68
N VAL A 148 -17.11 -6.11 6.56
CA VAL A 148 -17.47 -7.32 7.29
C VAL A 148 -17.42 -7.16 8.82
N MET A 149 -16.61 -6.22 9.33
CA MET A 149 -16.53 -5.93 10.76
C MET A 149 -15.88 -4.55 11.00
N SER A 150 -15.92 -4.09 12.24
CA SER A 150 -15.18 -2.91 12.68
C SER A 150 -13.69 -3.24 12.90
N LEU A 151 -12.86 -2.19 12.95
CA LEU A 151 -11.45 -2.33 13.31
C LEU A 151 -11.29 -2.87 14.73
N GLU A 152 -12.13 -2.44 15.65
CA GLU A 152 -12.11 -2.87 17.06
C GLU A 152 -12.35 -4.38 17.19
N GLU A 153 -13.34 -4.91 16.47
CA GLU A 153 -13.60 -6.35 16.44
C GLU A 153 -12.43 -7.14 15.84
N TYR A 154 -11.81 -6.60 14.79
CA TYR A 154 -10.64 -7.20 14.17
C TYR A 154 -9.45 -7.22 15.14
N GLU A 155 -9.17 -6.11 15.83
CA GLU A 155 -8.07 -6.02 16.79
C GLU A 155 -8.26 -6.95 17.98
N ALA A 156 -9.49 -7.11 18.47
CA ALA A 156 -9.81 -8.07 19.52
C ALA A 156 -9.50 -9.51 19.06
N LYS A 157 -9.96 -9.90 17.87
CA LYS A 157 -9.65 -11.21 17.27
C LYS A 157 -8.15 -11.43 17.09
N ARG A 158 -7.42 -10.41 16.58
CA ARG A 158 -5.96 -10.47 16.41
C ARG A 158 -5.24 -10.68 17.74
N SER A 159 -5.62 -9.94 18.78
CA SER A 159 -5.02 -10.07 20.12
C SER A 159 -5.24 -11.45 20.70
N GLY A 160 -6.46 -11.98 20.65
CA GLY A 160 -6.78 -13.33 21.10
C GLY A 160 -5.98 -14.40 20.36
N PHE A 161 -5.81 -14.27 19.04
CA PHE A 161 -4.99 -15.18 18.25
C PHE A 161 -3.52 -15.16 18.69
N VAL A 162 -2.95 -13.97 18.92
CA VAL A 162 -1.55 -13.81 19.33
C VAL A 162 -1.32 -14.43 20.72
N GLU A 163 -2.23 -14.19 21.68
CA GLU A 163 -2.15 -14.75 23.03
C GLU A 163 -2.23 -16.28 23.03
N ALA A 164 -3.17 -16.84 22.28
CA ALA A 164 -3.31 -18.29 22.14
C ALA A 164 -2.02 -18.94 21.58
N ARG A 165 -1.39 -18.33 20.58
CA ARG A 165 -0.15 -18.84 19.99
C ARG A 165 1.08 -18.71 20.90
N ARG A 166 1.13 -17.70 21.74
CA ARG A 166 2.20 -17.56 22.76
C ARG A 166 2.13 -18.63 23.83
N LYS A 167 0.93 -19.08 24.21
CA LYS A 167 0.75 -20.17 25.21
C LYS A 167 1.20 -21.53 24.69
N VAL A 168 1.10 -21.78 23.37
CA VAL A 168 1.52 -23.06 22.76
C VAL A 168 3.04 -23.18 22.61
N LYS A 169 3.78 -22.07 22.65
CA LYS A 169 5.25 -22.06 22.51
C LYS A 169 6.02 -22.14 23.83
N LYS A 170 5.32 -22.24 24.94
CA LYS A 170 5.88 -22.52 26.29
C LYS A 170 5.65 -23.99 26.63
#